data_9a5d754017bcdd3410abbd3f8c9a7246
#
_entry.id   9a5d754017bcdd3410abbd3f8c9a7246
#
_cell.length_a   1.000
_cell.length_b   1.000
_cell.length_c   1.000
_cell.angle_alpha   90.00
_cell.angle_beta   90.00
_cell.angle_gamma   90.00
#
_symmetry.space_group_name_H-M   'P 1'
#
loop_
_entity.id
_entity.type
_entity.pdbx_description
1 polymer ?
#
loop_
_entity_poly.entity_id
_entity_poly.type
_entity_poly.pdbx_seq_one_letter_code
_entity_poly.pdbx_strand_id
1 'polypeptide(L)'
;MKKLFIIGNGFDCYAHRYKNGEPMKTKYSDFRDYIVAQYPDVKFKHGVPEVALTYDHHDYDYDEDEIIGYIIQVLDNCQGEKWSTLEEAIGTDIFSVFSYEFLDVDIDEEKDNEIFRLINANQSISIDIENAFLKLKELFEEWVSKSLGAIDYSCIEKNNGFEEVLVGNPDVDKNGDIARIYLTFNYTETLEKVYGIDIKKVTHIHGKVGKEIYFGHGNTRPIDSIGAWGAEDSLESIRKYFLKDTNRAIITNSEFFSKLGDVTEIYSYGFSFSEVDMVYINEICQNIIPQNVTWYFNSYDTEHNTNLLELIKNKGFCVKTECRWDNR
;
A
#
# COMPACT_ATOMS: atom_id res chain seq x y z
N MET A 1 -30.14 4.00 11.81
CA MET A 1 -29.49 3.74 10.50
C MET A 1 -28.03 4.10 10.61
N LYS A 2 -27.11 3.23 10.15
CA LYS A 2 -25.66 3.48 10.22
C LYS A 2 -25.05 3.40 8.83
N LYS A 3 -24.16 4.35 8.52
CA LYS A 3 -23.42 4.42 7.27
C LYS A 3 -21.94 4.14 7.51
N LEU A 4 -21.37 3.26 6.70
CA LEU A 4 -19.94 2.98 6.64
C LEU A 4 -19.34 3.67 5.41
N PHE A 5 -18.26 4.41 5.60
CA PHE A 5 -17.47 5.00 4.52
C PHE A 5 -16.13 4.28 4.40
N ILE A 6 -15.82 3.79 3.21
CA ILE A 6 -14.56 3.12 2.87
C ILE A 6 -13.79 4.05 1.95
N ILE A 7 -12.65 4.55 2.42
CA ILE A 7 -11.88 5.60 1.76
C ILE A 7 -10.47 5.09 1.44
N GLY A 8 -10.15 5.06 0.17
CA GLY A 8 -8.80 4.74 -0.32
C GLY A 8 -8.07 5.97 -0.86
N ASN A 9 -6.82 5.77 -1.32
CA ASN A 9 -5.92 6.86 -1.71
C ASN A 9 -6.44 7.73 -2.87
N GLY A 10 -7.31 7.20 -3.72
CA GLY A 10 -7.97 7.99 -4.76
C GLY A 10 -8.77 9.18 -4.22
N PHE A 11 -9.21 9.13 -2.97
CA PHE A 11 -9.87 10.26 -2.30
C PHE A 11 -8.89 11.43 -2.11
N ASP A 12 -7.66 11.17 -1.70
CA ASP A 12 -6.67 12.22 -1.55
C ASP A 12 -6.13 12.69 -2.91
N CYS A 13 -5.61 11.80 -3.72
CA CYS A 13 -4.84 12.16 -4.90
C CYS A 13 -5.68 12.59 -6.12
N TYR A 14 -6.96 12.21 -6.19
CA TYR A 14 -7.83 12.56 -7.32
C TYR A 14 -8.94 13.54 -6.96
N ALA A 15 -9.48 13.45 -5.73
CA ALA A 15 -10.62 14.25 -5.33
C ALA A 15 -10.24 15.54 -4.60
N HIS A 16 -8.99 15.67 -4.14
CA HIS A 16 -8.53 16.84 -3.40
C HIS A 16 -7.34 17.53 -4.09
N ARG A 17 -7.35 18.84 -3.95
CA ARG A 17 -6.29 19.74 -4.43
C ARG A 17 -6.01 20.81 -3.39
N TYR A 18 -4.81 21.32 -3.41
CA TYR A 18 -4.50 22.56 -2.71
C TYR A 18 -5.21 23.74 -3.37
N LYS A 19 -5.46 24.81 -2.63
CA LYS A 19 -6.09 26.06 -3.15
C LYS A 19 -5.35 26.71 -4.31
N ASN A 20 -4.08 26.35 -4.53
CA ASN A 20 -3.30 26.76 -5.69
C ASN A 20 -3.50 25.83 -6.92
N GLY A 21 -4.37 24.82 -6.81
CA GLY A 21 -4.68 23.87 -7.88
C GLY A 21 -3.79 22.62 -7.93
N GLU A 22 -2.70 22.57 -7.15
CA GLU A 22 -1.81 21.42 -7.11
C GLU A 22 -2.49 20.20 -6.46
N PRO A 23 -2.28 18.98 -6.98
CA PRO A 23 -2.82 17.76 -6.37
C PRO A 23 -2.12 17.43 -5.04
N MET A 24 -2.79 16.71 -4.17
CA MET A 24 -2.15 16.09 -3.01
C MET A 24 -1.16 15.02 -3.47
N LYS A 25 0.06 15.07 -2.92
CA LYS A 25 1.14 14.13 -3.24
C LYS A 25 1.10 12.90 -2.32
N THR A 26 0.22 11.95 -2.66
CA THR A 26 -0.03 10.76 -1.82
C THR A 26 0.09 9.43 -2.59
N LYS A 27 0.54 9.48 -3.86
CA LYS A 27 0.71 8.30 -4.72
C LYS A 27 2.07 7.65 -4.48
N TYR A 28 2.22 6.40 -4.87
CA TYR A 28 3.53 5.74 -4.88
C TYR A 28 4.54 6.38 -5.84
N SER A 29 4.08 7.03 -6.93
CA SER A 29 4.95 7.89 -7.75
C SER A 29 5.50 9.09 -6.96
N ASP A 30 4.71 9.65 -6.05
CA ASP A 30 5.19 10.75 -5.19
C ASP A 30 6.20 10.26 -4.15
N PHE A 31 6.09 9.01 -3.71
CA PHE A 31 7.10 8.34 -2.88
C PHE A 31 8.41 8.15 -3.66
N ARG A 32 8.34 7.67 -4.91
CA ARG A 32 9.51 7.60 -5.78
C ARG A 32 10.17 8.96 -5.96
N ASP A 33 9.38 9.99 -6.28
CA ASP A 33 9.89 11.36 -6.46
C ASP A 33 10.54 11.89 -5.18
N TYR A 34 10.00 11.52 -4.01
CA TYR A 34 10.60 11.86 -2.71
C TYR A 34 11.99 11.23 -2.57
N ILE A 35 12.14 9.93 -2.86
CA ILE A 35 13.44 9.26 -2.78
C ILE A 35 14.45 9.94 -3.72
N VAL A 36 14.09 10.13 -4.98
CA VAL A 36 14.97 10.77 -5.99
C VAL A 36 15.37 12.20 -5.55
N ALA A 37 14.47 12.94 -4.92
CA ALA A 37 14.78 14.28 -4.42
C ALA A 37 15.70 14.29 -3.20
N GLN A 38 15.65 13.26 -2.34
CA GLN A 38 16.54 13.13 -1.18
C GLN A 38 17.96 12.69 -1.59
N TYR A 39 18.08 11.91 -2.66
CA TYR A 39 19.33 11.33 -3.16
C TYR A 39 19.61 11.77 -4.61
N PRO A 40 19.86 13.07 -4.86
CA PRO A 40 19.98 13.62 -6.23
C PRO A 40 21.24 13.12 -6.96
N ASP A 41 22.26 12.68 -6.22
CA ASP A 41 23.53 12.21 -6.76
C ASP A 41 23.57 10.69 -6.97
N VAL A 42 22.46 9.99 -6.70
CA VAL A 42 22.35 8.54 -6.90
C VAL A 42 22.65 8.21 -8.35
N LYS A 43 23.79 7.56 -8.54
CA LYS A 43 24.17 7.00 -9.84
C LYS A 43 23.58 5.61 -9.94
N PHE A 44 22.68 5.43 -10.89
CA PHE A 44 22.20 4.10 -11.24
C PHE A 44 23.41 3.25 -11.68
N LYS A 45 23.94 2.46 -10.77
CA LYS A 45 24.89 1.41 -11.11
C LYS A 45 24.07 0.18 -11.52
N HIS A 46 24.50 -0.50 -12.56
CA HIS A 46 23.94 -1.79 -12.91
C HIS A 46 24.55 -2.83 -11.96
N GLY A 47 23.70 -3.54 -11.22
CA GLY A 47 24.08 -4.65 -10.36
C GLY A 47 23.72 -4.47 -8.88
N VAL A 48 23.83 -5.54 -8.15
CA VAL A 48 23.57 -5.61 -6.71
C VAL A 48 24.61 -4.78 -5.95
N PRO A 49 24.21 -4.01 -4.91
CA PRO A 49 25.15 -3.25 -4.08
C PRO A 49 26.20 -4.16 -3.44
N GLU A 50 27.46 -3.76 -3.50
CA GLU A 50 28.57 -4.53 -2.92
C GLU A 50 28.80 -4.09 -1.46
N VAL A 51 29.01 -5.08 -0.60
CA VAL A 51 29.43 -4.86 0.78
C VAL A 51 30.87 -4.39 0.83
N ALA A 52 31.13 -3.25 1.45
CA ALA A 52 32.46 -2.81 1.79
C ALA A 52 32.82 -3.17 3.24
N LEU A 53 34.07 -3.61 3.47
CA LEU A 53 34.61 -3.71 4.84
C LEU A 53 34.84 -2.31 5.39
N THR A 54 34.37 -2.04 6.61
CA THR A 54 34.66 -0.80 7.30
C THR A 54 36.17 -0.64 7.55
N TYR A 55 36.64 0.59 7.74
CA TYR A 55 38.05 0.91 7.89
C TYR A 55 38.74 0.19 9.07
N ASP A 56 37.99 -0.22 10.08
CA ASP A 56 38.47 -0.97 11.25
C ASP A 56 38.42 -2.51 11.03
N HIS A 57 37.96 -2.97 9.88
CA HIS A 57 37.82 -4.40 9.52
C HIS A 57 36.91 -5.22 10.46
N HIS A 58 36.00 -4.57 11.21
CA HIS A 58 35.13 -5.24 12.17
C HIS A 58 33.67 -5.29 11.74
N ASP A 59 33.23 -4.37 10.85
CA ASP A 59 31.86 -4.32 10.36
C ASP A 59 31.83 -4.26 8.84
N TYR A 60 30.69 -4.63 8.27
CA TYR A 60 30.39 -4.47 6.86
C TYR A 60 29.49 -3.25 6.70
N ASP A 61 29.78 -2.43 5.72
CA ASP A 61 28.98 -1.25 5.41
C ASP A 61 28.58 -1.27 3.93
N TYR A 62 27.39 -0.74 3.66
CA TYR A 62 26.87 -0.58 2.31
C TYR A 62 26.87 0.90 1.95
N ASP A 63 27.24 1.22 0.72
CA ASP A 63 27.04 2.57 0.19
C ASP A 63 25.55 2.82 0.05
N GLU A 64 25.00 3.77 0.83
CA GLU A 64 23.58 4.08 0.86
C GLU A 64 23.08 4.54 -0.52
N ASP A 65 23.87 5.29 -1.28
CA ASP A 65 23.52 5.73 -2.63
C ASP A 65 23.40 4.54 -3.60
N GLU A 66 24.24 3.51 -3.46
CA GLU A 66 24.15 2.29 -4.26
C GLU A 66 22.89 1.49 -3.92
N ILE A 67 22.56 1.34 -2.63
CA ILE A 67 21.33 0.71 -2.18
C ILE A 67 20.11 1.41 -2.76
N ILE A 68 20.04 2.73 -2.62
CA ILE A 68 18.92 3.53 -3.13
C ILE A 68 18.79 3.42 -4.65
N GLY A 69 19.93 3.52 -5.35
CA GLY A 69 19.97 3.35 -6.81
C GLY A 69 19.46 1.99 -7.26
N TYR A 70 19.86 0.94 -6.56
CA TYR A 70 19.41 -0.43 -6.83
C TYR A 70 17.91 -0.60 -6.59
N ILE A 71 17.37 -0.13 -5.45
CA ILE A 71 15.95 -0.17 -5.14
C ILE A 71 15.14 0.51 -6.25
N ILE A 72 15.52 1.75 -6.64
CA ILE A 72 14.81 2.49 -7.70
C ILE A 72 14.87 1.71 -9.01
N GLN A 73 16.03 1.19 -9.39
CA GLN A 73 16.21 0.43 -10.63
C GLN A 73 15.32 -0.82 -10.66
N VAL A 74 15.29 -1.62 -9.60
CA VAL A 74 14.47 -2.83 -9.52
C VAL A 74 12.99 -2.48 -9.64
N LEU A 75 12.53 -1.49 -8.89
CA LEU A 75 11.12 -1.08 -8.91
C LEU A 75 10.72 -0.41 -10.22
N ASP A 76 11.58 0.39 -10.83
CA ASP A 76 11.33 0.98 -12.15
C ASP A 76 11.27 -0.10 -13.25
N ASN A 77 12.08 -1.15 -13.15
CA ASN A 77 12.03 -2.29 -14.06
C ASN A 77 10.70 -3.07 -13.95
N CYS A 78 10.13 -3.19 -12.73
CA CYS A 78 8.85 -3.86 -12.51
C CYS A 78 7.65 -3.00 -12.88
N GLN A 79 7.69 -1.69 -12.56
CA GLN A 79 6.50 -0.84 -12.48
C GLN A 79 6.59 0.42 -13.37
N GLY A 80 7.73 0.67 -14.01
CA GLY A 80 8.03 1.98 -14.55
C GLY A 80 8.00 3.06 -13.46
N GLU A 81 8.19 4.31 -13.80
CA GLU A 81 8.30 5.42 -12.84
C GLU A 81 7.01 5.72 -12.04
N LYS A 82 5.90 5.08 -12.34
CA LYS A 82 4.63 5.34 -11.66
C LYS A 82 4.45 4.57 -10.36
N TRP A 83 5.08 3.43 -10.20
CA TRP A 83 4.94 2.52 -9.06
C TRP A 83 3.50 2.25 -8.64
N SER A 84 2.58 2.24 -9.60
CA SER A 84 1.13 2.24 -9.33
C SER A 84 0.62 1.03 -8.56
N THR A 85 1.32 -0.10 -8.65
CA THR A 85 1.02 -1.35 -7.95
C THR A 85 2.21 -1.80 -7.09
N LEU A 86 2.88 -0.86 -6.41
CA LEU A 86 4.11 -1.09 -5.65
C LEU A 86 4.00 -2.27 -4.67
N GLU A 87 2.93 -2.32 -3.87
CA GLU A 87 2.74 -3.39 -2.89
C GLU A 87 2.61 -4.77 -3.56
N GLU A 88 1.94 -4.85 -4.72
CA GLU A 88 1.82 -6.09 -5.49
C GLU A 88 3.17 -6.49 -6.07
N ALA A 89 3.89 -5.54 -6.68
CA ALA A 89 5.20 -5.77 -7.27
C ALA A 89 6.23 -6.30 -6.25
N ILE A 90 6.23 -5.77 -5.03
CA ILE A 90 7.09 -6.26 -3.94
C ILE A 90 6.77 -7.73 -3.59
N GLY A 91 5.53 -8.17 -3.81
CA GLY A 91 5.11 -9.55 -3.53
C GLY A 91 5.38 -10.53 -4.66
N THR A 92 5.64 -10.07 -5.88
CA THR A 92 5.71 -10.91 -7.09
C THR A 92 6.82 -10.49 -8.04
N ASP A 93 6.74 -9.29 -8.60
CA ASP A 93 7.50 -8.90 -9.79
C ASP A 93 8.99 -8.69 -9.52
N ILE A 94 9.35 -8.19 -8.32
CA ILE A 94 10.76 -7.97 -7.94
C ILE A 94 11.57 -9.25 -8.00
N PHE A 95 10.98 -10.41 -7.69
CA PHE A 95 11.69 -11.69 -7.72
C PHE A 95 12.09 -12.09 -9.13
N SER A 96 11.30 -11.71 -10.13
CA SER A 96 11.67 -11.90 -11.54
C SER A 96 12.87 -11.04 -11.94
N VAL A 97 12.99 -9.81 -11.39
CA VAL A 97 14.15 -8.95 -11.62
C VAL A 97 15.38 -9.50 -10.91
N PHE A 98 15.24 -9.95 -9.66
CA PHE A 98 16.35 -10.57 -8.92
C PHE A 98 16.91 -11.81 -9.63
N SER A 99 16.08 -12.56 -10.36
CA SER A 99 16.55 -13.76 -11.07
C SER A 99 17.66 -13.47 -12.08
N TYR A 100 17.71 -12.25 -12.61
CA TYR A 100 18.78 -11.85 -13.56
C TYR A 100 20.12 -11.54 -12.88
N GLU A 101 20.15 -11.37 -11.57
CA GLU A 101 21.37 -11.11 -10.80
C GLU A 101 22.10 -12.41 -10.42
N PHE A 102 21.41 -13.55 -10.46
CA PHE A 102 21.98 -14.83 -10.06
C PHE A 102 22.75 -15.49 -11.20
N LEU A 103 23.79 -16.21 -10.82
CA LEU A 103 24.56 -17.00 -11.75
C LEU A 103 23.77 -18.24 -12.17
N ASP A 104 23.59 -18.38 -13.48
CA ASP A 104 23.07 -19.59 -14.11
C ASP A 104 24.24 -20.21 -14.90
N VAL A 105 24.68 -21.38 -14.48
CA VAL A 105 25.79 -22.08 -15.14
C VAL A 105 25.28 -23.47 -15.52
N ASP A 106 25.54 -23.85 -16.80
CA ASP A 106 25.41 -25.25 -17.23
C ASP A 106 26.39 -26.08 -16.38
N ILE A 107 25.86 -26.71 -15.33
CA ILE A 107 26.68 -27.45 -14.37
C ILE A 107 27.05 -28.80 -15.01
N ASP A 108 28.33 -29.05 -15.11
CA ASP A 108 28.84 -30.39 -15.30
C ASP A 108 28.71 -31.15 -13.99
N GLU A 109 27.65 -31.97 -13.86
CA GLU A 109 27.33 -32.75 -12.66
C GLU A 109 28.49 -33.62 -12.14
N GLU A 110 29.52 -33.84 -12.92
CA GLU A 110 30.74 -34.57 -12.53
C GLU A 110 31.70 -33.69 -11.67
N LYS A 111 31.39 -32.38 -11.48
CA LYS A 111 32.28 -31.47 -10.76
C LYS A 111 31.61 -30.87 -9.52
N ASP A 112 31.53 -31.63 -8.45
CA ASP A 112 30.95 -31.21 -7.15
C ASP A 112 31.41 -29.82 -6.69
N ASN A 113 32.66 -29.43 -6.94
CA ASN A 113 33.20 -28.13 -6.52
C ASN A 113 32.58 -26.93 -7.27
N GLU A 114 32.06 -27.12 -8.50
CA GLU A 114 31.43 -26.03 -9.27
C GLU A 114 30.03 -25.74 -8.72
N ILE A 115 29.28 -26.74 -8.35
CA ILE A 115 27.97 -26.60 -7.69
C ILE A 115 28.09 -25.82 -6.39
N PHE A 116 29.03 -26.17 -5.52
CA PHE A 116 29.24 -25.47 -4.26
C PHE A 116 29.66 -24.01 -4.45
N ARG A 117 30.46 -23.71 -5.47
CA ARG A 117 30.84 -22.33 -5.81
C ARG A 117 29.65 -21.50 -6.27
N LEU A 118 28.78 -22.09 -7.11
CA LEU A 118 27.55 -21.45 -7.59
C LEU A 118 26.60 -21.14 -6.43
N ILE A 119 26.33 -22.13 -5.58
CA ILE A 119 25.48 -21.96 -4.39
C ILE A 119 26.02 -20.85 -3.51
N ASN A 120 27.33 -20.85 -3.18
CA ASN A 120 27.92 -19.83 -2.33
C ASN A 120 27.87 -18.42 -2.97
N ALA A 121 28.08 -18.33 -4.30
CA ALA A 121 28.02 -17.05 -5.01
C ALA A 121 26.59 -16.50 -5.01
N ASN A 122 25.59 -17.32 -5.34
CA ASN A 122 24.19 -16.91 -5.32
C ASN A 122 23.70 -16.57 -3.91
N GLN A 123 24.16 -17.30 -2.90
CA GLN A 123 23.89 -16.97 -1.50
C GLN A 123 24.44 -15.59 -1.12
N SER A 124 25.67 -15.27 -1.51
CA SER A 124 26.25 -13.95 -1.24
C SER A 124 25.43 -12.85 -1.93
N ILE A 125 25.14 -13.00 -3.22
CA ILE A 125 24.32 -12.05 -3.99
C ILE A 125 22.94 -11.86 -3.33
N SER A 126 22.29 -12.94 -2.92
CA SER A 126 20.94 -12.86 -2.33
C SER A 126 20.93 -12.17 -0.95
N ILE A 127 21.99 -12.31 -0.17
CA ILE A 127 22.16 -11.59 1.11
C ILE A 127 22.30 -10.08 0.84
N ASP A 128 23.07 -9.70 -0.16
CA ASP A 128 23.24 -8.29 -0.55
C ASP A 128 21.92 -7.68 -1.03
N ILE A 129 21.14 -8.42 -1.84
CA ILE A 129 19.78 -8.03 -2.26
C ILE A 129 18.85 -7.86 -1.06
N GLU A 130 18.87 -8.81 -0.12
CA GLU A 130 18.05 -8.76 1.09
C GLU A 130 18.35 -7.50 1.89
N ASN A 131 19.63 -7.24 2.19
CA ASN A 131 20.06 -6.07 2.94
C ASN A 131 19.65 -4.76 2.24
N ALA A 132 19.77 -4.69 0.91
CA ALA A 132 19.34 -3.53 0.15
C ALA A 132 17.83 -3.31 0.27
N PHE A 133 17.02 -4.37 0.10
CA PHE A 133 15.57 -4.22 0.10
C PHE A 133 14.96 -3.96 1.48
N LEU A 134 15.61 -4.34 2.59
CA LEU A 134 15.17 -3.94 3.93
C LEU A 134 15.06 -2.41 4.07
N LYS A 135 15.92 -1.66 3.38
CA LYS A 135 15.90 -0.18 3.37
C LYS A 135 14.63 0.42 2.77
N LEU A 136 13.97 -0.27 1.84
CA LEU A 136 12.74 0.24 1.19
C LEU A 136 11.64 0.57 2.20
N LYS A 137 11.46 -0.25 3.22
CA LYS A 137 10.44 -0.02 4.26
C LYS A 137 10.76 1.19 5.12
N GLU A 138 12.02 1.39 5.48
CA GLU A 138 12.48 2.57 6.20
C GLU A 138 12.22 3.85 5.40
N LEU A 139 12.56 3.85 4.10
CA LEU A 139 12.29 4.96 3.19
C LEU A 139 10.80 5.27 3.08
N PHE A 140 9.96 4.24 3.05
CA PHE A 140 8.52 4.42 3.00
C PHE A 140 7.97 5.05 4.28
N GLU A 141 8.38 4.56 5.44
CA GLU A 141 8.00 5.12 6.75
C GLU A 141 8.51 6.57 6.90
N GLU A 142 9.68 6.85 6.39
CA GLU A 142 10.25 8.20 6.37
C GLU A 142 9.42 9.14 5.48
N TRP A 143 9.07 8.71 4.26
CA TRP A 143 8.20 9.47 3.37
C TRP A 143 6.83 9.77 4.00
N VAL A 144 6.18 8.77 4.60
CA VAL A 144 4.92 8.98 5.31
C VAL A 144 5.10 9.99 6.45
N SER A 145 6.16 9.87 7.24
CA SER A 145 6.41 10.78 8.37
C SER A 145 6.74 12.20 7.92
N LYS A 146 7.65 12.35 6.94
CA LYS A 146 8.18 13.67 6.53
C LYS A 146 7.31 14.35 5.49
N SER A 147 6.88 13.64 4.44
CA SER A 147 6.08 14.22 3.35
C SER A 147 4.61 14.32 3.70
N LEU A 148 3.98 13.21 4.10
CA LEU A 148 2.56 13.22 4.43
C LEU A 148 2.32 13.93 5.76
N GLY A 149 3.26 13.84 6.71
CA GLY A 149 3.21 14.55 7.98
C GLY A 149 3.32 16.08 7.85
N ALA A 150 3.90 16.57 6.75
CA ALA A 150 4.04 18.02 6.47
C ALA A 150 2.85 18.62 5.70
N ILE A 151 1.80 17.84 5.39
CA ILE A 151 0.62 18.33 4.67
C ILE A 151 -0.08 19.44 5.46
N ASP A 152 -0.19 20.62 4.87
CA ASP A 152 -1.00 21.72 5.41
C ASP A 152 -2.45 21.57 4.94
N TYR A 153 -3.26 20.90 5.74
CA TYR A 153 -4.68 20.65 5.46
C TYR A 153 -5.51 21.94 5.38
N SER A 154 -5.05 23.05 5.95
CA SER A 154 -5.74 24.35 5.85
C SER A 154 -5.71 24.92 4.44
N CYS A 155 -4.73 24.48 3.63
CA CYS A 155 -4.56 24.86 2.24
C CYS A 155 -5.27 23.92 1.26
N ILE A 156 -5.92 22.84 1.73
CA ILE A 156 -6.66 21.93 0.86
C ILE A 156 -8.07 22.50 0.61
N GLU A 157 -8.50 22.41 -0.65
CA GLU A 157 -9.83 22.82 -1.05
C GLU A 157 -10.86 21.76 -0.61
N LYS A 158 -11.89 22.23 0.11
CA LYS A 158 -12.97 21.37 0.56
C LYS A 158 -14.00 21.18 -0.55
N ASN A 159 -14.34 19.94 -0.85
CA ASN A 159 -15.38 19.63 -1.82
C ASN A 159 -16.75 19.54 -1.14
N ASN A 160 -17.69 20.41 -1.55
CA ASN A 160 -19.02 20.49 -0.95
C ASN A 160 -19.86 19.21 -1.17
N GLY A 161 -19.69 18.53 -2.30
CA GLY A 161 -20.39 17.27 -2.59
C GLY A 161 -19.96 16.17 -1.62
N PHE A 162 -18.67 16.06 -1.36
CA PHE A 162 -18.16 15.12 -0.34
C PHE A 162 -18.58 15.52 1.06
N GLU A 163 -18.60 16.81 1.39
CA GLU A 163 -19.06 17.25 2.70
C GLU A 163 -20.49 16.80 2.96
N GLU A 164 -21.40 16.98 1.99
CA GLU A 164 -22.79 16.56 2.14
C GLU A 164 -22.92 15.04 2.35
N VAL A 165 -22.13 14.23 1.62
CA VAL A 165 -22.17 12.76 1.75
C VAL A 165 -21.52 12.30 3.05
N LEU A 166 -20.32 12.82 3.37
CA LEU A 166 -19.54 12.41 4.54
C LEU A 166 -20.17 12.90 5.85
N VAL A 167 -20.36 14.22 5.95
CA VAL A 167 -20.79 14.85 7.21
C VAL A 167 -22.30 14.84 7.34
N GLY A 168 -23.01 14.97 6.21
CA GLY A 168 -24.47 15.03 6.16
C GLY A 168 -25.04 16.44 6.32
N ASN A 169 -26.35 16.55 6.16
CA ASN A 169 -27.06 17.81 6.36
C ASN A 169 -27.57 17.90 7.80
N PRO A 170 -27.09 18.87 8.62
CA PRO A 170 -27.56 19.06 9.98
C PRO A 170 -29.08 19.23 10.10
N ASP A 171 -29.73 19.76 9.05
CA ASP A 171 -31.18 19.94 9.02
C ASP A 171 -31.98 18.66 8.81
N VAL A 172 -31.38 17.64 8.17
CA VAL A 172 -31.99 16.33 7.94
C VAL A 172 -31.68 15.38 9.10
N ASP A 173 -30.51 15.51 9.72
CA ASP A 173 -30.03 14.66 10.79
C ASP A 173 -30.40 15.19 12.21
N LYS A 174 -31.41 16.03 12.30
CA LYS A 174 -31.82 16.75 13.53
C LYS A 174 -32.06 15.86 14.75
N ASN A 175 -32.32 14.57 14.55
CA ASN A 175 -32.59 13.63 15.63
C ASN A 175 -31.36 12.79 16.03
N GLY A 176 -30.18 12.99 15.41
CA GLY A 176 -28.98 12.20 15.69
C GLY A 176 -29.08 10.72 15.26
N ASP A 177 -30.07 10.37 14.46
CA ASP A 177 -30.41 8.97 14.14
C ASP A 177 -29.48 8.32 13.08
N ILE A 178 -28.61 9.10 12.41
CA ILE A 178 -27.70 8.56 11.41
C ILE A 178 -26.28 8.55 11.95
N ALA A 179 -25.85 7.41 12.45
CA ALA A 179 -24.46 7.18 12.83
C ALA A 179 -23.59 7.02 11.57
N ARG A 180 -22.43 7.68 11.54
CA ARG A 180 -21.42 7.55 10.48
C ARG A 180 -20.12 7.05 11.06
N ILE A 181 -19.53 6.06 10.43
CA ILE A 181 -18.21 5.50 10.77
C ILE A 181 -17.38 5.39 9.50
N TYR A 182 -16.07 5.51 9.65
CA TYR A 182 -15.14 5.63 8.53
C TYR A 182 -14.01 4.62 8.67
N LEU A 183 -13.79 3.86 7.60
CA LEU A 183 -12.61 3.01 7.41
C LEU A 183 -11.77 3.64 6.32
N THR A 184 -10.57 4.09 6.65
CA THR A 184 -9.66 4.66 5.66
C THR A 184 -8.40 3.81 5.52
N PHE A 185 -7.94 3.68 4.28
CA PHE A 185 -6.71 3.04 3.89
C PHE A 185 -5.57 4.05 3.72
N ASN A 186 -5.89 5.35 3.88
CA ASN A 186 -4.95 6.45 3.72
C ASN A 186 -4.15 6.69 5.00
N TYR A 187 -2.88 7.02 4.85
CA TYR A 187 -2.01 7.43 5.96
C TYR A 187 -2.25 8.89 6.39
N THR A 188 -2.99 9.65 5.60
CA THR A 188 -3.31 11.07 5.79
C THR A 188 -4.52 11.25 6.72
N GLU A 189 -4.66 12.45 7.29
CA GLU A 189 -5.79 12.82 8.14
C GLU A 189 -6.81 13.73 7.39
N THR A 190 -7.02 13.52 6.11
CA THR A 190 -7.90 14.36 5.27
C THR A 190 -9.35 14.37 5.79
N LEU A 191 -9.88 13.24 6.25
CA LEU A 191 -11.23 13.16 6.82
C LEU A 191 -11.37 14.04 8.07
N GLU A 192 -10.41 13.98 8.96
CA GLU A 192 -10.44 14.71 10.22
C GLU A 192 -10.13 16.19 10.03
N LYS A 193 -9.10 16.51 9.25
CA LYS A 193 -8.56 17.87 9.14
C LYS A 193 -9.29 18.75 8.13
N VAL A 194 -9.75 18.17 7.00
CA VAL A 194 -10.49 18.93 5.97
C VAL A 194 -11.99 18.94 6.25
N TYR A 195 -12.57 17.78 6.65
CA TYR A 195 -14.01 17.65 6.87
C TYR A 195 -14.44 17.77 8.32
N GLY A 196 -13.51 17.85 9.28
CA GLY A 196 -13.82 18.00 10.70
C GLY A 196 -14.47 16.76 11.32
N ILE A 197 -14.23 15.58 10.74
CA ILE A 197 -14.78 14.33 11.25
C ILE A 197 -14.06 13.95 12.55
N ASP A 198 -14.83 13.59 13.58
CA ASP A 198 -14.28 13.18 14.88
C ASP A 198 -13.36 11.95 14.70
N ILE A 199 -12.13 12.07 15.18
CA ILE A 199 -11.11 11.02 15.13
C ILE A 199 -11.59 9.67 15.71
N LYS A 200 -12.52 9.70 16.67
CA LYS A 200 -13.11 8.48 17.25
C LYS A 200 -14.00 7.71 16.28
N LYS A 201 -14.41 8.34 15.18
CA LYS A 201 -15.23 7.74 14.14
C LYS A 201 -14.42 7.24 12.94
N VAL A 202 -13.12 7.58 12.89
CA VAL A 202 -12.22 7.24 11.79
C VAL A 202 -11.28 6.12 12.23
N THR A 203 -11.24 5.04 11.46
CA THR A 203 -10.31 3.93 11.63
C THR A 203 -9.32 3.91 10.47
N HIS A 204 -8.05 4.17 10.76
CA HIS A 204 -6.96 4.05 9.79
C HIS A 204 -6.44 2.62 9.83
N ILE A 205 -6.95 1.78 8.93
CA ILE A 205 -6.65 0.33 8.96
C ILE A 205 -5.19 0.01 8.63
N HIS A 206 -4.55 0.84 7.81
CA HIS A 206 -3.13 0.74 7.48
C HIS A 206 -2.22 1.59 8.38
N GLY A 207 -2.77 2.14 9.46
CA GLY A 207 -2.06 3.13 10.28
C GLY A 207 -2.11 4.53 9.66
N LYS A 208 -1.40 5.47 10.26
CA LYS A 208 -1.34 6.86 9.80
C LYS A 208 -0.06 7.55 10.26
N VAL A 209 0.17 8.76 9.79
CA VAL A 209 1.28 9.63 10.23
C VAL A 209 1.43 9.60 11.76
N GLY A 210 2.64 9.30 12.24
CA GLY A 210 2.97 9.22 13.67
C GLY A 210 2.45 7.98 14.41
N LYS A 211 1.97 6.99 13.69
CA LYS A 211 1.55 5.68 14.21
C LYS A 211 2.23 4.55 13.44
N GLU A 212 2.11 3.31 13.95
CA GLU A 212 2.54 2.12 13.22
C GLU A 212 1.85 2.06 11.85
N ILE A 213 2.61 1.67 10.82
CA ILE A 213 2.19 1.63 9.42
C ILE A 213 2.20 0.19 8.93
N TYR A 214 1.13 -0.23 8.26
CA TYR A 214 1.04 -1.51 7.58
C TYR A 214 1.25 -1.29 6.08
N PHE A 215 2.46 -1.59 5.62
CA PHE A 215 2.89 -1.50 4.22
C PHE A 215 3.43 -2.83 3.76
N GLY A 216 3.08 -3.27 2.54
CA GLY A 216 3.57 -4.51 1.94
C GLY A 216 2.48 -5.28 1.20
N HIS A 217 2.83 -6.48 0.75
CA HIS A 217 2.00 -7.32 -0.11
C HIS A 217 1.18 -8.36 0.66
N GLY A 218 0.20 -8.97 -0.05
CA GLY A 218 -0.63 -10.07 0.48
C GLY A 218 -0.23 -11.47 -0.02
N ASN A 219 0.84 -11.61 -0.81
CA ASN A 219 1.21 -12.88 -1.39
C ASN A 219 1.81 -13.83 -0.33
N THR A 220 1.07 -14.88 0.01
CA THR A 220 1.48 -15.90 0.98
C THR A 220 2.09 -17.14 0.32
N ARG A 221 2.10 -17.21 -1.03
CA ARG A 221 2.69 -18.35 -1.74
C ARG A 221 4.19 -18.32 -1.57
N PRO A 222 4.83 -19.47 -1.30
CA PRO A 222 6.30 -19.57 -1.37
C PRO A 222 6.80 -19.09 -2.74
N ILE A 223 7.98 -18.52 -2.75
CA ILE A 223 8.64 -18.19 -4.01
C ILE A 223 8.96 -19.53 -4.66
N ASP A 224 8.29 -19.83 -5.79
CA ASP A 224 8.69 -20.97 -6.62
C ASP A 224 10.16 -20.74 -7.00
N SER A 225 11.00 -21.75 -6.79
CA SER A 225 12.44 -21.65 -6.96
C SER A 225 12.76 -20.94 -8.29
N ILE A 226 13.34 -19.75 -8.20
CA ILE A 226 13.73 -18.94 -9.36
C ILE A 226 14.88 -19.63 -10.13
N GLY A 227 15.19 -20.90 -9.80
CA GLY A 227 16.31 -21.63 -10.35
C GLY A 227 17.66 -21.20 -9.79
N ALA A 228 17.68 -20.30 -8.81
CA ALA A 228 18.89 -19.75 -8.21
C ALA A 228 19.25 -20.52 -6.93
N TRP A 229 19.93 -21.62 -7.10
CA TRP A 229 20.39 -22.44 -5.97
C TRP A 229 21.26 -21.61 -5.01
N GLY A 230 20.87 -21.60 -3.72
CA GLY A 230 21.53 -20.85 -2.66
C GLY A 230 20.90 -19.49 -2.32
N ALA A 231 19.94 -18.99 -3.11
CA ALA A 231 19.28 -17.72 -2.89
C ALA A 231 17.95 -17.83 -2.11
N GLU A 232 17.43 -19.04 -1.94
CA GLU A 232 16.06 -19.30 -1.50
C GLU A 232 15.74 -18.68 -0.14
N ASP A 233 16.67 -18.77 0.81
CA ASP A 233 16.46 -18.30 2.19
C ASP A 233 16.33 -16.78 2.24
N SER A 234 17.21 -16.04 1.56
CA SER A 234 17.18 -14.56 1.52
C SER A 234 15.95 -14.05 0.75
N LEU A 235 15.60 -14.68 -0.37
CA LEU A 235 14.41 -14.29 -1.13
C LEU A 235 13.13 -14.53 -0.32
N GLU A 236 13.04 -15.64 0.39
CA GLU A 236 11.92 -15.92 1.29
C GLU A 236 11.90 -14.98 2.50
N SER A 237 13.06 -14.55 2.99
CA SER A 237 13.18 -13.53 4.03
C SER A 237 12.62 -12.19 3.56
N ILE A 238 13.00 -11.72 2.36
CA ILE A 238 12.44 -10.50 1.74
C ILE A 238 10.92 -10.62 1.65
N ARG A 239 10.41 -11.73 1.10
CA ARG A 239 8.97 -11.94 0.97
C ARG A 239 8.25 -11.84 2.32
N LYS A 240 8.77 -12.50 3.34
CA LYS A 240 8.18 -12.47 4.70
C LYS A 240 8.26 -11.08 5.34
N TYR A 241 9.35 -10.37 5.12
CA TYR A 241 9.55 -9.02 5.67
C TYR A 241 8.52 -8.03 5.15
N PHE A 242 8.15 -8.14 3.88
CA PHE A 242 7.15 -7.28 3.24
C PHE A 242 5.73 -7.85 3.29
N LEU A 243 5.52 -9.00 3.90
CA LEU A 243 4.15 -9.52 4.06
C LEU A 243 3.37 -8.61 5.01
N LYS A 244 2.30 -7.99 4.48
CA LYS A 244 1.44 -7.08 5.25
C LYS A 244 0.69 -7.87 6.34
N ASP A 245 0.88 -7.51 7.59
CA ASP A 245 0.19 -8.14 8.72
C ASP A 245 -1.26 -7.66 8.84
N THR A 246 -2.08 -8.07 7.88
CA THR A 246 -3.51 -7.74 7.82
C THR A 246 -4.29 -8.32 9.00
N ASN A 247 -3.86 -9.48 9.52
CA ASN A 247 -4.47 -10.08 10.70
C ASN A 247 -4.27 -9.21 11.95
N ARG A 248 -3.07 -8.71 12.17
CA ARG A 248 -2.78 -7.78 13.26
C ARG A 248 -3.58 -6.50 13.11
N ALA A 249 -3.68 -5.97 11.89
CA ALA A 249 -4.50 -4.78 11.61
C ALA A 249 -5.97 -5.01 11.98
N ILE A 250 -6.56 -6.16 11.64
CA ILE A 250 -7.93 -6.52 12.00
C ILE A 250 -8.08 -6.67 13.52
N ILE A 251 -7.18 -7.39 14.19
CA ILE A 251 -7.23 -7.61 15.64
C ILE A 251 -7.13 -6.26 16.39
N THR A 252 -6.20 -5.41 16.00
CA THR A 252 -6.00 -4.08 16.60
C THR A 252 -7.23 -3.21 16.43
N ASN A 253 -7.98 -3.36 15.33
CA ASN A 253 -9.19 -2.61 15.04
C ASN A 253 -10.48 -3.42 15.25
N SER A 254 -10.45 -4.48 16.05
CA SER A 254 -11.60 -5.38 16.30
C SER A 254 -12.83 -4.66 16.85
N GLU A 255 -12.64 -3.61 17.64
CA GLU A 255 -13.74 -2.76 18.13
C GLU A 255 -14.50 -2.08 16.97
N PHE A 256 -13.81 -1.65 15.92
CA PHE A 256 -14.46 -1.10 14.73
C PHE A 256 -15.34 -2.15 14.06
N PHE A 257 -14.82 -3.33 13.77
CA PHE A 257 -15.57 -4.40 13.09
C PHE A 257 -16.77 -4.86 13.90
N SER A 258 -16.64 -4.97 15.23
CA SER A 258 -17.75 -5.34 16.12
C SER A 258 -18.93 -4.36 16.10
N LYS A 259 -18.73 -3.12 15.67
CA LYS A 259 -19.76 -2.08 15.57
C LYS A 259 -20.50 -2.06 14.24
N LEU A 260 -20.23 -2.98 13.30
CA LEU A 260 -20.81 -2.95 11.94
C LEU A 260 -22.22 -3.52 11.84
N GLY A 261 -22.71 -4.25 12.82
CA GLY A 261 -23.93 -5.09 12.72
C GLY A 261 -25.23 -4.34 12.31
N ASP A 262 -25.31 -3.04 12.52
CA ASP A 262 -26.45 -2.19 12.17
C ASP A 262 -26.18 -1.26 10.97
N VAL A 263 -25.11 -1.50 10.21
CA VAL A 263 -24.79 -0.80 8.95
C VAL A 263 -25.84 -1.19 7.91
N THR A 264 -26.42 -0.19 7.26
CA THR A 264 -27.40 -0.34 6.19
C THR A 264 -26.93 0.23 4.86
N GLU A 265 -25.92 1.09 4.88
CA GLU A 265 -25.34 1.71 3.69
C GLU A 265 -23.81 1.72 3.79
N ILE A 266 -23.14 1.35 2.71
CA ILE A 266 -21.69 1.46 2.54
C ILE A 266 -21.43 2.42 1.38
N TYR A 267 -20.50 3.34 1.57
CA TYR A 267 -20.02 4.27 0.55
C TYR A 267 -18.54 4.05 0.36
N SER A 268 -18.08 3.79 -0.87
CA SER A 268 -16.66 3.64 -1.17
C SER A 268 -16.18 4.67 -2.17
N TYR A 269 -14.98 5.24 -1.94
CA TYR A 269 -14.34 6.17 -2.87
C TYR A 269 -12.82 5.99 -2.87
N GLY A 270 -12.25 5.88 -4.10
CA GLY A 270 -10.80 5.82 -4.29
C GLY A 270 -10.12 4.60 -3.69
N PHE A 271 -10.87 3.57 -3.35
CA PHE A 271 -10.38 2.29 -2.86
C PHE A 271 -10.15 1.34 -4.03
N SER A 272 -8.96 0.73 -4.11
CA SER A 272 -8.53 -0.08 -5.26
C SER A 272 -9.13 -1.48 -5.28
N PHE A 273 -9.59 -1.99 -4.14
CA PHE A 273 -9.98 -3.40 -3.96
C PHE A 273 -8.85 -4.37 -4.34
N SER A 274 -7.60 -4.00 -4.04
CA SER A 274 -6.44 -4.86 -4.24
C SER A 274 -6.60 -6.19 -3.50
N GLU A 275 -5.99 -7.25 -4.01
CA GLU A 275 -6.12 -8.59 -3.43
C GLU A 275 -5.75 -8.61 -1.95
N VAL A 276 -4.68 -7.90 -1.56
CA VAL A 276 -4.23 -7.80 -0.17
C VAL A 276 -5.28 -7.15 0.74
N ASP A 277 -6.04 -6.19 0.23
CA ASP A 277 -7.01 -5.44 1.03
C ASP A 277 -8.41 -6.09 1.06
N MET A 278 -8.65 -7.10 0.20
CA MET A 278 -9.91 -7.84 0.21
C MET A 278 -10.18 -8.58 1.52
N VAL A 279 -9.16 -8.84 2.32
CA VAL A 279 -9.32 -9.44 3.66
C VAL A 279 -10.19 -8.56 4.56
N TYR A 280 -10.05 -7.24 4.49
CA TYR A 280 -10.87 -6.30 5.28
C TYR A 280 -12.32 -6.27 4.80
N ILE A 281 -12.56 -6.39 3.49
CA ILE A 281 -13.91 -6.50 2.94
C ILE A 281 -14.57 -7.82 3.38
N ASN A 282 -13.82 -8.91 3.44
CA ASN A 282 -14.31 -10.19 3.95
C ASN A 282 -14.67 -10.07 5.45
N GLU A 283 -13.83 -9.37 6.24
CA GLU A 283 -14.11 -9.14 7.66
C GLU A 283 -15.38 -8.27 7.85
N ILE A 284 -15.58 -7.25 7.02
CA ILE A 284 -16.83 -6.49 6.99
C ILE A 284 -18.02 -7.43 6.74
N CYS A 285 -17.93 -8.31 5.71
CA CYS A 285 -19.00 -9.25 5.38
C CYS A 285 -19.34 -10.22 6.52
N GLN A 286 -18.39 -10.56 7.39
CA GLN A 286 -18.63 -11.43 8.56
C GLN A 286 -19.42 -10.71 9.67
N ASN A 287 -19.33 -9.39 9.72
CA ASN A 287 -19.93 -8.56 10.78
C ASN A 287 -21.25 -7.88 10.38
N ILE A 288 -21.73 -8.09 9.14
CA ILE A 288 -22.97 -7.52 8.62
C ILE A 288 -23.80 -8.61 7.90
N ILE A 289 -25.02 -8.27 7.51
CA ILE A 289 -25.85 -9.08 6.61
C ILE A 289 -25.86 -8.38 5.24
N PRO A 290 -25.02 -8.79 4.27
CA PRO A 290 -24.85 -8.06 3.00
C PRO A 290 -26.15 -7.77 2.26
N GLN A 291 -27.12 -8.70 2.28
CA GLN A 291 -28.42 -8.59 1.61
C GLN A 291 -29.26 -7.41 2.14
N ASN A 292 -28.99 -6.94 3.35
CA ASN A 292 -29.67 -5.81 3.98
C ASN A 292 -28.93 -4.49 3.77
N VAL A 293 -27.81 -4.50 3.04
CA VAL A 293 -26.93 -3.35 2.88
C VAL A 293 -26.85 -2.91 1.42
N THR A 294 -26.99 -1.61 1.20
CA THR A 294 -26.74 -1.01 -0.11
C THR A 294 -25.31 -0.45 -0.17
N TRP A 295 -24.53 -0.85 -1.18
CA TRP A 295 -23.20 -0.34 -1.44
C TRP A 295 -23.25 0.72 -2.54
N TYR A 296 -22.79 1.91 -2.24
CA TYR A 296 -22.76 3.06 -3.14
C TYR A 296 -21.34 3.30 -3.66
N PHE A 297 -21.21 3.31 -4.99
CA PHE A 297 -20.02 3.68 -5.73
C PHE A 297 -20.20 5.03 -6.41
N ASN A 298 -19.11 5.68 -6.84
CA ASN A 298 -19.17 6.83 -7.74
C ASN A 298 -19.55 6.39 -9.16
N SER A 299 -19.91 7.36 -10.05
CA SER A 299 -20.29 7.05 -11.43
C SER A 299 -19.15 6.41 -12.21
N TYR A 300 -17.92 6.88 -12.01
CA TYR A 300 -16.77 6.33 -12.71
C TYR A 300 -16.58 4.83 -12.42
N ASP A 301 -16.66 4.43 -11.16
CA ASP A 301 -16.55 3.01 -10.79
C ASP A 301 -17.69 2.19 -11.35
N THR A 302 -18.93 2.72 -11.37
CA THR A 302 -20.07 2.01 -11.92
C THR A 302 -20.05 1.87 -13.44
N GLU A 303 -19.42 2.81 -14.15
CA GLU A 303 -19.30 2.79 -15.60
C GLU A 303 -18.09 1.98 -16.11
N HIS A 304 -16.99 1.96 -15.37
CA HIS A 304 -15.69 1.46 -15.86
C HIS A 304 -15.18 0.21 -15.16
N ASN A 305 -15.73 -0.15 -13.98
CA ASN A 305 -15.26 -1.28 -13.16
C ASN A 305 -16.31 -2.38 -12.98
N THR A 306 -16.78 -2.95 -14.09
CA THR A 306 -17.82 -3.99 -14.06
C THR A 306 -17.45 -5.20 -13.21
N ASN A 307 -16.18 -5.65 -13.25
CA ASN A 307 -15.69 -6.77 -12.45
C ASN A 307 -15.81 -6.49 -10.95
N LEU A 308 -15.48 -5.27 -10.52
CA LEU A 308 -15.61 -4.84 -9.15
C LEU A 308 -17.06 -4.84 -8.69
N LEU A 309 -17.98 -4.31 -9.52
CA LEU A 309 -19.41 -4.28 -9.21
C LEU A 309 -19.98 -5.70 -9.08
N GLU A 310 -19.57 -6.61 -9.97
CA GLU A 310 -19.94 -8.02 -9.89
C GLU A 310 -19.37 -8.70 -8.64
N LEU A 311 -18.13 -8.42 -8.29
CA LEU A 311 -17.50 -8.94 -7.08
C LEU A 311 -18.32 -8.58 -5.83
N ILE A 312 -18.73 -7.32 -5.70
CA ILE A 312 -19.50 -6.84 -4.55
C ILE A 312 -20.95 -7.38 -4.59
N LYS A 313 -21.57 -7.45 -5.77
CA LYS A 313 -22.89 -8.12 -5.94
C LYS A 313 -22.83 -9.59 -5.55
N ASN A 314 -21.77 -10.30 -5.93
CA ASN A 314 -21.60 -11.72 -5.61
C ASN A 314 -21.41 -11.98 -4.11
N LYS A 315 -20.97 -10.96 -3.34
CA LYS A 315 -20.97 -10.98 -1.87
C LYS A 315 -22.37 -10.72 -1.27
N GLY A 316 -23.38 -10.45 -2.09
CA GLY A 316 -24.78 -10.32 -1.68
C GLY A 316 -25.25 -8.86 -1.49
N PHE A 317 -24.43 -7.87 -1.78
CA PHE A 317 -24.83 -6.46 -1.64
C PHE A 317 -25.74 -5.98 -2.78
N CYS A 318 -26.67 -5.07 -2.44
CA CYS A 318 -27.30 -4.22 -3.44
C CYS A 318 -26.33 -3.10 -3.84
N VAL A 319 -26.01 -2.96 -5.12
CA VAL A 319 -25.07 -1.94 -5.61
C VAL A 319 -25.81 -0.80 -6.28
N LYS A 320 -25.46 0.44 -5.93
CA LYS A 320 -26.00 1.69 -6.50
C LYS A 320 -24.90 2.72 -6.76
N THR A 321 -25.25 3.76 -7.51
CA THR A 321 -24.38 4.92 -7.77
C THR A 321 -24.73 6.08 -6.83
N GLU A 322 -23.73 6.80 -6.34
CA GLU A 322 -23.88 8.05 -5.59
C GLU A 322 -23.18 9.19 -6.35
N CYS A 323 -23.99 9.99 -7.04
CA CYS A 323 -23.47 11.04 -7.95
C CYS A 323 -22.74 12.18 -7.24
N ARG A 324 -22.99 12.40 -5.94
CA ARG A 324 -22.28 13.43 -5.14
C ARG A 324 -20.80 13.10 -4.91
N TRP A 325 -20.39 11.84 -5.12
CA TRP A 325 -19.00 11.44 -5.16
C TRP A 325 -18.28 11.86 -6.46
N ASP A 326 -19.04 12.28 -7.49
CA ASP A 326 -18.48 12.61 -8.79
C ASP A 326 -17.76 13.97 -8.71
N ASN A 327 -16.48 13.92 -8.71
CA ASN A 327 -15.60 15.07 -8.66
C ASN A 327 -15.13 15.40 -10.08
N ARG A 328 -16.02 15.95 -10.91
CA ARG A 328 -15.70 16.44 -12.25
C ARG A 328 -16.18 17.85 -12.45
#